data_59c067a55319264553054b343e827909
#
_entry.id   59c067a55319264553054b343e827909
#
_cell.length_a   1.000
_cell.length_b   1.000
_cell.length_c   1.000
_cell.angle_alpha   90.00
_cell.angle_beta   90.00
_cell.angle_gamma   90.00
#
_symmetry.space_group_name_H-M   'P 1'
#
loop_
_entity.id
_entity.type
_entity.pdbx_description
1 polymer ?
#
loop_
_entity_poly.entity_id
_entity_poly.type
_entity_poly.pdbx_seq_one_letter_code
_entity_poly.pdbx_strand_id
1 'polypeptide(L)'
;VEHLGWNQYGGWRVGIRSLDGKRYYYYAHMRKDHPYHRDLYEGKVVKAGEVIGYLGMTGYSTSENVNGMTRPHLHFGIQLIFDESQAEENEIWINAYEIVRLLSQNKATVERDEESKEYYRKYDIFDPIVAISD
;
A
#
# COMPACT_ATOMS: atom_id res chain seq x y z
N VAL A 1 1.97 7.31 -5.89
CA VAL A 1 2.79 6.08 -5.85
C VAL A 1 4.22 6.47 -6.15
N GLU A 2 5.14 6.16 -5.25
CA GLU A 2 6.55 6.53 -5.39
C GLU A 2 7.42 5.35 -5.82
N HIS A 3 7.18 4.17 -5.25
CA HIS A 3 7.95 2.97 -5.56
C HIS A 3 7.07 1.75 -5.81
N LEU A 4 7.38 1.04 -6.88
CA LEU A 4 6.93 -0.33 -7.15
C LEU A 4 8.16 -1.21 -7.36
N GLY A 5 8.04 -2.51 -7.13
CA GLY A 5 9.09 -3.47 -7.47
C GLY A 5 9.45 -4.44 -6.36
N TRP A 6 10.47 -5.22 -6.63
CA TRP A 6 10.96 -6.29 -5.78
C TRP A 6 11.99 -5.80 -4.75
N ASN A 7 11.87 -6.33 -3.55
CA ASN A 7 12.90 -6.25 -2.52
C ASN A 7 13.13 -7.64 -1.94
N GLN A 8 14.39 -7.98 -1.66
CA GLN A 8 14.77 -9.32 -1.19
C GLN A 8 13.94 -9.80 0.00
N TYR A 9 13.67 -8.93 0.98
CA TYR A 9 12.93 -9.30 2.19
C TYR A 9 11.43 -9.04 2.04
N GLY A 10 11.04 -7.88 1.51
CA GLY A 10 9.65 -7.47 1.37
C GLY A 10 8.90 -8.09 0.18
N GLY A 11 9.60 -8.73 -0.76
CA GLY A 11 8.99 -9.24 -1.97
C GLY A 11 8.48 -8.13 -2.89
N TRP A 12 7.36 -8.33 -3.52
CA TRP A 12 6.66 -7.28 -4.25
C TRP A 12 6.10 -6.25 -3.28
N ARG A 13 6.44 -5.00 -3.48
CA ARG A 13 6.12 -3.89 -2.57
C ARG A 13 5.54 -2.69 -3.30
N VAL A 14 4.78 -1.89 -2.54
CA VAL A 14 4.28 -0.58 -2.95
C VAL A 14 4.71 0.45 -1.91
N GLY A 15 5.26 1.55 -2.37
CA GLY A 15 5.55 2.74 -1.57
C GLY A 15 4.73 3.91 -2.05
N ILE A 16 4.03 4.58 -1.15
CA ILE A 16 3.18 5.74 -1.45
C ILE A 16 3.58 6.90 -0.55
N ARG A 17 3.93 8.02 -1.16
CA ARG A 17 4.17 9.27 -0.43
C ARG A 17 2.88 10.09 -0.36
N SER A 18 2.56 10.66 0.82
CA SER A 18 1.46 11.62 0.95
C SER A 18 1.74 12.88 0.13
N LEU A 19 0.69 13.56 -0.33
CA LEU A 19 0.82 14.75 -1.19
C LEU A 19 1.53 15.91 -0.48
N ASP A 20 1.44 15.98 0.86
CA ASP A 20 2.17 16.97 1.66
C ASP A 20 3.65 16.60 1.92
N GLY A 21 4.09 15.41 1.45
CA GLY A 21 5.45 14.91 1.61
C GLY A 21 5.84 14.44 3.01
N LYS A 22 4.92 14.46 3.98
CA LYS A 22 5.22 14.23 5.40
C LYS A 22 5.09 12.78 5.86
N ARG A 23 4.49 11.92 5.05
CA ARG A 23 4.26 10.51 5.37
C ARG A 23 4.58 9.63 4.18
N TYR A 24 5.12 8.46 4.49
CA TYR A 24 5.35 7.41 3.51
C TYR A 24 4.64 6.14 3.98
N TYR A 25 3.86 5.54 3.10
CA TYR A 25 3.11 4.32 3.35
C TYR A 25 3.78 3.16 2.61
N TYR A 26 4.09 2.11 3.35
CA TYR A 26 4.77 0.94 2.84
C TYR A 26 3.87 -0.29 2.92
N TYR A 27 3.81 -1.02 1.81
CA TYR A 27 3.07 -2.27 1.68
C TYR A 27 4.00 -3.31 1.09
N ALA A 28 4.10 -4.50 1.72
CA ALA A 28 5.00 -5.56 1.28
C ALA A 28 4.34 -6.93 1.32
N HIS A 29 5.04 -7.93 0.79
CA HIS A 29 4.59 -9.30 0.60
C HIS A 29 3.36 -9.41 -0.31
N MET A 30 3.32 -8.57 -1.35
CA MET A 30 2.24 -8.62 -2.34
C MET A 30 2.24 -9.95 -3.10
N ARG A 31 1.16 -10.21 -3.80
CA ARG A 31 0.89 -11.49 -4.47
C ARG A 31 1.90 -11.80 -5.58
N LYS A 32 2.28 -13.06 -5.69
CA LYS A 32 3.07 -13.60 -6.81
C LYS A 32 2.30 -13.46 -8.14
N ASP A 33 3.01 -13.24 -9.23
CA ASP A 33 2.57 -13.13 -10.62
C ASP A 33 1.69 -11.91 -10.93
N HIS A 34 0.88 -11.43 -10.00
CA HIS A 34 0.03 -10.26 -10.16
C HIS A 34 -0.08 -9.48 -8.85
N PRO A 35 1.01 -8.77 -8.45
CA PRO A 35 1.05 -8.08 -7.16
C PRO A 35 0.22 -6.79 -7.14
N TYR A 36 0.18 -6.07 -8.26
CA TYR A 36 -0.39 -4.74 -8.36
C TYR A 36 -1.70 -4.75 -9.15
N HIS A 37 -2.58 -3.81 -8.81
CA HIS A 37 -3.69 -3.50 -9.68
C HIS A 37 -3.17 -3.04 -11.04
N ARG A 38 -3.82 -3.45 -12.13
CA ARG A 38 -3.39 -3.16 -13.50
C ARG A 38 -3.22 -1.67 -13.79
N ASP A 39 -3.99 -0.83 -13.10
CA ASP A 39 -3.97 0.63 -13.29
C ASP A 39 -2.96 1.33 -12.35
N LEU A 40 -2.18 0.57 -11.56
CA LEU A 40 -1.16 1.12 -10.68
C LEU A 40 0.15 1.32 -11.42
N TYR A 41 0.73 2.50 -11.29
CA TYR A 41 2.05 2.86 -11.83
C TYR A 41 2.73 3.90 -10.95
N GLU A 42 4.05 3.98 -11.01
CA GLU A 42 4.82 5.01 -10.31
C GLU A 42 4.45 6.41 -10.83
N GLY A 43 4.20 7.32 -9.91
CA GLY A 43 3.69 8.67 -10.20
C GLY A 43 2.17 8.80 -10.14
N LYS A 44 1.42 7.70 -10.10
CA LYS A 44 -0.05 7.77 -9.95
C LYS A 44 -0.43 8.38 -8.61
N VAL A 45 -1.39 9.30 -8.62
CA VAL A 45 -2.11 9.74 -7.43
C VAL A 45 -3.25 8.76 -7.16
N VAL A 46 -3.23 8.15 -5.97
CA VAL A 46 -4.26 7.22 -5.52
C VAL A 46 -5.14 7.87 -4.47
N LYS A 47 -6.41 7.49 -4.44
CA LYS A 47 -7.36 7.94 -3.43
C LYS A 47 -7.44 6.95 -2.26
N ALA A 48 -7.79 7.43 -1.08
CA ALA A 48 -8.05 6.55 0.06
C ALA A 48 -9.12 5.49 -0.29
N GLY A 49 -8.85 4.23 0.04
CA GLY A 49 -9.70 3.08 -0.28
C GLY A 49 -9.62 2.55 -1.71
N GLU A 50 -8.82 3.18 -2.58
CA GLU A 50 -8.54 2.64 -3.91
C GLU A 50 -7.75 1.33 -3.80
N VAL A 51 -8.11 0.34 -4.61
CA VAL A 51 -7.37 -0.93 -4.65
C VAL A 51 -6.04 -0.71 -5.36
N ILE A 52 -4.94 -0.90 -4.63
CA ILE A 52 -3.58 -0.72 -5.16
C ILE A 52 -2.91 -2.04 -5.54
N GLY A 53 -3.38 -3.15 -5.00
CA GLY A 53 -2.78 -4.46 -5.26
C GLY A 53 -3.39 -5.56 -4.40
N TYR A 54 -2.71 -6.70 -4.38
CA TYR A 54 -3.27 -7.93 -3.83
C TYR A 54 -2.33 -8.55 -2.80
N LEU A 55 -2.95 -9.04 -1.73
CA LEU A 55 -2.28 -9.72 -0.62
C LEU A 55 -1.61 -11.02 -1.10
N GLY A 56 -0.39 -11.27 -0.61
CA GLY A 56 0.34 -12.49 -0.95
C GLY A 56 1.32 -12.94 0.12
N MET A 57 2.37 -13.61 -0.34
CA MET A 57 3.41 -14.25 0.49
C MET A 57 4.80 -14.05 -0.09
N THR A 58 5.00 -13.12 -1.03
CA THR A 58 6.30 -12.93 -1.69
C THR A 58 7.32 -12.29 -0.74
N GLY A 59 8.58 -12.57 -0.99
CA GLY A 59 9.74 -12.05 -0.25
C GLY A 59 10.66 -13.14 0.26
N TYR A 60 11.64 -12.74 1.06
CA TYR A 60 12.69 -13.59 1.60
C TYR A 60 13.38 -14.44 0.53
N SER A 61 13.67 -13.83 -0.59
CA SER A 61 14.35 -14.46 -1.74
C SER A 61 15.13 -13.42 -2.53
N THR A 62 16.32 -13.79 -2.97
CA THR A 62 17.11 -12.99 -3.91
C THR A 62 16.56 -13.06 -5.34
N SER A 63 15.78 -14.10 -5.65
CA SER A 63 15.07 -14.21 -6.92
C SER A 63 13.69 -13.56 -6.80
N GLU A 64 13.33 -12.80 -7.82
CA GLU A 64 12.02 -12.15 -7.88
C GLU A 64 10.87 -13.15 -7.97
N ASN A 65 9.69 -12.70 -7.56
CA ASN A 65 8.44 -13.43 -7.73
C ASN A 65 8.38 -14.79 -7.01
N VAL A 66 9.02 -14.88 -5.84
CA VAL A 66 9.05 -16.09 -5.00
C VAL A 66 8.24 -15.89 -3.73
N ASN A 67 7.40 -16.86 -3.38
CA ASN A 67 6.69 -16.93 -2.11
C ASN A 67 7.60 -17.49 -1.02
N GLY A 68 8.32 -16.63 -0.31
CA GLY A 68 9.19 -17.00 0.80
C GLY A 68 8.51 -16.97 2.18
N MET A 69 7.28 -16.50 2.26
CA MET A 69 6.51 -16.45 3.50
C MET A 69 5.63 -17.70 3.66
N THR A 70 5.32 -18.07 4.90
CA THR A 70 4.51 -19.26 5.20
C THR A 70 3.01 -19.00 5.25
N ARG A 71 2.60 -17.73 5.38
CA ARG A 71 1.20 -17.32 5.45
C ARG A 71 1.00 -16.02 4.66
N PRO A 72 -0.13 -15.88 3.95
CA PRO A 72 -0.50 -14.60 3.38
C PRO A 72 -0.70 -13.56 4.49
N HIS A 73 0.01 -12.45 4.38
CA HIS A 73 -0.16 -11.30 5.27
C HIS A 73 0.34 -10.02 4.61
N LEU A 74 -0.22 -8.92 5.02
CA LEU A 74 0.26 -7.60 4.61
C LEU A 74 1.27 -7.09 5.65
N HIS A 75 2.48 -6.81 5.20
CA HIS A 75 3.40 -5.98 5.95
C HIS A 75 3.12 -4.52 5.59
N PHE A 76 2.56 -3.78 6.55
CA PHE A 76 2.18 -2.38 6.39
C PHE A 76 2.94 -1.50 7.38
N GLY A 77 3.48 -0.39 6.89
CA GLY A 77 4.17 0.59 7.72
C GLY A 77 3.82 2.03 7.33
N ILE A 78 3.91 2.93 8.30
CA ILE A 78 3.81 4.37 8.10
C ILE A 78 5.07 5.01 8.65
N GLN A 79 5.82 5.68 7.76
CA GLN A 79 6.99 6.46 8.11
C GLN A 79 6.62 7.95 8.18
N LEU A 80 7.10 8.64 9.22
CA LEU A 80 7.04 10.10 9.32
C LEU A 80 8.30 10.71 8.72
N ILE A 81 8.12 11.70 7.87
CA ILE A 81 9.21 12.38 7.18
C ILE A 81 9.28 13.82 7.67
N PHE A 82 10.31 14.10 8.46
CA PHE A 82 10.59 15.46 8.94
C PHE A 82 11.73 16.14 8.15
N ASP A 83 12.65 15.32 7.64
CA ASP A 83 13.84 15.78 6.91
C ASP A 83 14.24 14.72 5.88
N GLU A 84 14.21 15.07 4.62
CA GLU A 84 14.55 14.19 3.48
C GLU A 84 16.05 13.79 3.46
N SER A 85 16.90 14.50 4.20
CA SER A 85 18.33 14.19 4.30
C SER A 85 18.67 13.16 5.37
N GLN A 86 17.68 12.68 6.13
CA GLN A 86 17.87 11.67 7.18
C GLN A 86 18.37 10.36 6.60
N ALA A 87 19.39 9.78 7.22
CA ALA A 87 19.86 8.44 6.91
C ALA A 87 18.80 7.39 7.27
N GLU A 88 18.80 6.25 6.58
CA GLU A 88 17.81 5.16 6.80
C GLU A 88 17.73 4.71 8.26
N GLU A 89 18.85 4.71 8.99
CA GLU A 89 18.89 4.37 10.42
C GLU A 89 18.13 5.35 11.32
N ASN A 90 17.81 6.54 10.81
CA ASN A 90 17.06 7.57 11.54
C ASN A 90 15.60 7.69 11.06
N GLU A 91 15.13 6.76 10.25
CA GLU A 91 13.74 6.71 9.83
C GLU A 91 12.81 6.51 11.02
N ILE A 92 11.72 7.27 11.04
CA ILE A 92 10.72 7.21 12.11
C ILE A 92 9.50 6.44 11.62
N TRP A 93 9.39 5.19 12.05
CA TRP A 93 8.23 4.34 11.81
C TRP A 93 7.29 4.40 13.01
N ILE A 94 6.00 4.63 12.76
CA ILE A 94 5.00 4.69 13.82
C ILE A 94 4.36 3.32 14.06
N ASN A 95 3.86 3.10 15.27
CA ASN A 95 3.02 1.94 15.55
C ASN A 95 1.64 2.16 14.91
N ALA A 96 1.38 1.46 13.82
CA ALA A 96 0.15 1.60 13.04
C ALA A 96 -1.02 0.72 13.55
N TYR A 97 -0.87 0.01 14.67
CA TYR A 97 -1.86 -0.97 15.13
C TYR A 97 -3.27 -0.39 15.29
N GLU A 98 -3.41 0.72 16.02
CA GLU A 98 -4.72 1.35 16.26
C GLU A 98 -5.31 1.96 14.98
N ILE A 99 -4.46 2.48 14.09
CA ILE A 99 -4.87 2.98 12.77
C ILE A 99 -5.43 1.84 11.93
N VAL A 100 -4.72 0.72 11.86
CA VAL A 100 -5.16 -0.46 11.11
C VAL A 100 -6.44 -1.06 11.70
N ARG A 101 -6.56 -1.08 13.03
CA ARG A 101 -7.78 -1.51 13.72
C ARG A 101 -8.97 -0.65 13.34
N LEU A 102 -8.83 0.67 13.35
CA LEU A 102 -9.86 1.60 12.91
C LEU A 102 -10.25 1.38 11.44
N LEU A 103 -9.24 1.28 10.56
CA LEU A 103 -9.47 1.03 9.13
C LEU A 103 -10.15 -0.32 8.88
N SER A 104 -9.86 -1.34 9.68
CA SER A 104 -10.50 -2.65 9.55
C SER A 104 -12.00 -2.64 9.87
N GLN A 105 -12.45 -1.68 10.68
CA GLN A 105 -13.86 -1.45 10.98
C GLN A 105 -14.58 -0.61 9.90
N ASN A 106 -13.81 0.05 9.05
CA ASN A 106 -14.29 0.97 8.01
C ASN A 106 -13.78 0.57 6.62
N LYS A 107 -13.79 -0.73 6.33
CA LYS A 107 -13.30 -1.25 5.06
C LYS A 107 -14.10 -0.71 3.88
N ALA A 108 -13.41 -0.32 2.83
CA ALA A 108 -14.04 0.01 1.56
C ALA A 108 -14.71 -1.25 0.95
N THR A 109 -15.91 -1.08 0.42
CA THR A 109 -16.56 -2.12 -0.36
C THR A 109 -15.92 -2.19 -1.74
N VAL A 110 -15.53 -3.38 -2.17
CA VAL A 110 -14.94 -3.63 -3.49
C VAL A 110 -15.79 -4.57 -4.31
N GLU A 111 -15.76 -4.39 -5.61
CA GLU A 111 -16.37 -5.28 -6.59
C GLU A 111 -15.31 -5.80 -7.55
N ARG A 112 -15.48 -7.05 -7.99
CA ARG A 112 -14.63 -7.65 -9.01
C ARG A 112 -15.20 -7.38 -10.39
N ASP A 113 -14.37 -6.86 -11.26
CA ASP A 113 -14.67 -6.81 -12.69
C ASP A 113 -14.38 -8.17 -13.33
N GLU A 114 -15.37 -8.76 -13.96
CA GLU A 114 -15.26 -10.12 -14.50
C GLU A 114 -14.44 -10.20 -15.80
N GLU A 115 -14.30 -9.10 -16.52
CA GLU A 115 -13.50 -9.04 -17.74
C GLU A 115 -12.01 -8.91 -17.39
N SER A 116 -11.65 -7.90 -16.62
CA SER A 116 -10.25 -7.64 -16.22
C SER A 116 -9.74 -8.53 -15.09
N LYS A 117 -10.65 -9.15 -14.31
CA LYS A 117 -10.38 -9.87 -13.07
C LYS A 117 -9.79 -9.02 -11.94
N GLU A 118 -9.81 -7.71 -12.11
CA GLU A 118 -9.38 -6.74 -11.10
C GLU A 118 -10.51 -6.41 -10.14
N TYR A 119 -10.13 -5.89 -8.96
CA TYR A 119 -11.08 -5.38 -7.97
C TYR A 119 -11.05 -3.86 -7.98
N TYR A 120 -12.21 -3.25 -7.89
CA TYR A 120 -12.40 -1.80 -7.84
C TYR A 120 -13.23 -1.42 -6.62
N ARG A 121 -12.92 -0.26 -6.05
CA ARG A 121 -13.76 0.31 -5.00
C ARG A 121 -15.14 0.63 -5.55
N LYS A 122 -16.18 0.19 -4.84
CA LYS A 122 -17.57 0.39 -5.26
C LYS A 122 -18.08 1.80 -5.01
N TYR A 123 -17.72 2.39 -3.86
CA TYR A 123 -18.17 3.70 -3.44
C TYR A 123 -16.99 4.60 -3.12
N ASP A 124 -17.11 5.88 -3.45
CA ASP A 124 -16.14 6.88 -3.04
C ASP A 124 -16.21 7.12 -1.53
N ILE A 125 -15.05 7.41 -0.94
CA ILE A 125 -14.97 7.86 0.45
C ILE A 125 -15.36 9.34 0.47
N PHE A 126 -16.33 9.68 1.29
CA PHE A 126 -16.79 11.05 1.51
C PHE A 126 -16.28 11.53 2.86
N ASP A 127 -15.53 12.62 2.88
CA ASP A 127 -15.15 13.33 4.09
C ASP A 127 -15.97 14.64 4.17
N PRO A 128 -16.94 14.73 5.08
CA PRO A 128 -17.80 15.92 5.19
C PRO A 128 -17.03 17.16 5.64
N ILE A 129 -15.88 17.01 6.31
CA ILE A 129 -15.06 18.15 6.77
C ILE A 129 -14.35 18.79 5.58
N VAL A 130 -13.82 17.98 4.67
CA VAL A 130 -13.15 18.48 3.44
C VAL A 130 -14.15 19.08 2.47
N ALA A 131 -15.36 18.53 2.36
CA ALA A 131 -16.40 19.00 1.45
C ALA A 131 -17.00 20.38 1.86
N ILE A 132 -16.80 20.83 3.09
CA ILE A 132 -17.28 22.14 3.58
C ILE A 132 -16.23 23.24 3.35
N SER A 133 -15.00 22.89 3.03
CA SER A 133 -13.88 23.84 2.86
C SER A 133 -13.70 24.35 1.42
N ASP A 134 -14.49 23.86 0.48
CA ASP A 134 -14.60 24.34 -0.90
C ASP A 134 -15.82 25.30 -1.02
#